data_2c3fd5a1fa706fff95501bcaa2139c74
#
_entry.id   2c3fd5a1fa706fff95501bcaa2139c74
#
_cell.length_a   1.000
_cell.length_b   1.000
_cell.length_c   1.000
_cell.angle_alpha   90.00
_cell.angle_beta   90.00
_cell.angle_gamma   90.00
#
_symmetry.space_group_name_H-M   'P 1'
#
loop_
_entity.id
_entity.type
_entity.pdbx_description
1 polymer ?
#
loop_
_entity_poly.entity_id
_entity_poly.type
_entity_poly.pdbx_seq_one_letter_code
_entity_poly.pdbx_strand_id
1 'polypeptide(L)'
;MLKIFSYILIMSFCTASYAHWDSAYFRKASDGFTNKSRWMSTIRDDALLSEVAIPGTHDSAAYKGFVDSVATQTLNFDQQLEYGIRMFDIRVRHTSDRFALHHGIVFLDVMFGDFLNSVDRFLEKNPSEIVLFRLKKEMEPNKNNTRTMSETLEYYISLHKDKYVRLASLNTKLSEVRGKFVILSDGGEFMNYGNSYWQANIQDEYQLKTNWDLYLKWEHVKKQLATAIYGSSRTTYINYLSGSGGAFPYFVASGHSSSGTSAPRLSTGLTTPGWKRSYPDFPRVSCFIGICTIAFEGTNILTRDKINQYNRQGINRTVGIIIADFPGESLIASVIANNKNLLK
;
A
#
# COMPACT_ATOMS: atom_id res chain seq x y z
N MET A 1 -47.52 -19.15 54.80
CA MET A 1 -46.99 -19.49 53.48
C MET A 1 -46.44 -18.21 52.84
N LEU A 2 -45.16 -18.02 52.92
CA LEU A 2 -44.45 -16.81 52.43
C LEU A 2 -43.92 -17.14 51.01
N LYS A 3 -44.44 -16.49 49.98
CA LYS A 3 -43.92 -16.63 48.59
C LYS A 3 -42.75 -15.67 48.41
N ILE A 4 -41.53 -16.22 48.31
CA ILE A 4 -40.31 -15.50 47.99
C ILE A 4 -40.28 -15.37 46.46
N PHE A 5 -40.48 -14.14 45.93
CA PHE A 5 -40.21 -13.81 44.54
C PHE A 5 -38.71 -13.51 44.38
N SER A 6 -37.97 -14.42 43.72
CA SER A 6 -36.60 -14.17 43.30
C SER A 6 -36.63 -13.31 42.05
N TYR A 7 -36.22 -12.06 42.16
CA TYR A 7 -35.91 -11.20 41.03
C TYR A 7 -34.53 -11.59 40.50
N ILE A 8 -34.46 -12.23 39.36
CA ILE A 8 -33.21 -12.40 38.59
C ILE A 8 -32.92 -11.07 37.95
N LEU A 9 -31.95 -10.32 38.48
CA LEU A 9 -31.39 -9.12 37.88
C LEU A 9 -30.52 -9.53 36.69
N ILE A 10 -31.05 -9.48 35.50
CA ILE A 10 -30.25 -9.62 34.27
C ILE A 10 -29.41 -8.35 34.14
N MET A 11 -28.19 -8.38 34.64
CA MET A 11 -27.18 -7.37 34.31
C MET A 11 -26.84 -7.54 32.83
N SER A 12 -27.43 -6.70 31.99
CA SER A 12 -27.00 -6.51 30.62
C SER A 12 -25.62 -5.83 30.67
N PHE A 13 -24.57 -6.63 30.58
CA PHE A 13 -23.25 -6.08 30.30
C PHE A 13 -23.30 -5.53 28.90
N CYS A 14 -23.57 -4.22 28.77
CA CYS A 14 -23.23 -3.46 27.60
C CYS A 14 -21.71 -3.50 27.48
N THR A 15 -21.14 -4.51 26.81
CA THR A 15 -19.77 -4.46 26.38
C THR A 15 -19.70 -3.29 25.40
N ALA A 16 -19.11 -2.18 25.84
CA ALA A 16 -18.73 -1.11 24.95
C ALA A 16 -17.92 -1.77 23.83
N SER A 17 -18.52 -1.84 22.65
CA SER A 17 -17.81 -2.27 21.45
C SER A 17 -16.75 -1.19 21.18
N TYR A 18 -15.56 -1.39 21.73
CA TYR A 18 -14.42 -0.59 21.33
C TYR A 18 -14.28 -0.79 19.84
N ALA A 19 -14.37 0.30 19.07
CA ALA A 19 -14.05 0.30 17.67
C ALA A 19 -12.74 -0.47 17.50
N HIS A 20 -12.76 -1.58 16.77
CA HIS A 20 -11.55 -2.37 16.57
C HIS A 20 -10.60 -1.52 15.72
N TRP A 21 -9.63 -0.93 16.38
CA TRP A 21 -8.57 -0.16 15.75
C TRP A 21 -7.35 -1.06 15.54
N ASP A 22 -6.81 -1.05 14.32
CA ASP A 22 -5.58 -1.75 13.98
C ASP A 22 -4.62 -0.78 13.28
N SER A 23 -3.36 -0.85 13.63
CA SER A 23 -2.32 0.03 13.10
C SER A 23 -1.77 -0.41 11.71
N ALA A 24 -2.31 -1.47 11.10
CA ALA A 24 -1.94 -1.89 9.75
C ALA A 24 -2.57 -1.02 8.65
N TYR A 25 -3.63 -0.29 8.97
CA TYR A 25 -4.23 0.68 8.06
C TYR A 25 -4.34 2.05 8.74
N PHE A 26 -4.22 3.11 7.93
CA PHE A 26 -4.32 4.48 8.41
C PHE A 26 -5.75 4.99 8.33
N ARG A 27 -6.24 5.57 9.41
CA ARG A 27 -7.62 6.03 9.55
C ARG A 27 -7.74 7.54 9.60
N LYS A 28 -6.87 8.20 10.38
CA LYS A 28 -6.93 9.64 10.62
C LYS A 28 -5.58 10.20 11.09
N ALA A 29 -5.40 11.49 10.96
CA ALA A 29 -4.15 12.18 11.30
C ALA A 29 -3.64 11.99 12.74
N SER A 30 -4.52 11.60 13.69
CA SER A 30 -4.13 11.28 15.07
C SER A 30 -3.58 9.86 15.24
N ASP A 31 -3.63 9.01 14.21
CA ASP A 31 -3.00 7.70 14.23
C ASP A 31 -1.48 7.93 14.21
N GLY A 32 -0.78 7.44 15.23
CA GLY A 32 0.64 7.73 15.38
C GLY A 32 1.49 7.01 14.33
N PHE A 33 2.41 7.76 13.75
CA PHE A 33 3.48 7.19 12.94
C PHE A 33 4.82 7.54 13.56
N THR A 34 5.77 6.62 13.44
CA THR A 34 7.16 6.90 13.77
C THR A 34 7.92 7.30 12.51
N ASN A 35 8.85 8.24 12.68
CA ASN A 35 9.69 8.68 11.56
C ASN A 35 10.59 7.52 11.09
N LYS A 36 10.50 7.22 9.78
CA LYS A 36 11.29 6.20 9.10
C LYS A 36 11.99 6.79 7.86
N SER A 37 12.29 8.07 7.90
CA SER A 37 12.89 8.78 6.76
C SER A 37 14.26 8.25 6.35
N ARG A 38 14.94 7.45 7.19
CA ARG A 38 16.29 6.97 6.95
C ARG A 38 16.45 5.45 7.08
N TRP A 39 15.38 4.69 6.90
CA TRP A 39 15.44 3.25 7.14
C TRP A 39 16.37 2.49 6.18
N MET A 40 16.54 2.97 4.93
CA MET A 40 17.46 2.33 3.98
C MET A 40 18.94 2.56 4.36
N SER A 41 19.25 3.52 5.22
CA SER A 41 20.63 3.77 5.69
C SER A 41 21.23 2.57 6.44
N THR A 42 20.38 1.72 7.02
CA THR A 42 20.78 0.51 7.75
C THR A 42 21.05 -0.69 6.85
N ILE A 43 20.64 -0.63 5.57
CA ILE A 43 20.83 -1.71 4.61
C ILE A 43 22.25 -1.61 4.01
N ARG A 44 22.92 -2.76 3.87
CA ARG A 44 24.26 -2.84 3.28
C ARG A 44 24.25 -2.34 1.82
N ASP A 45 25.35 -1.77 1.40
CA ASP A 45 25.48 -1.06 0.14
C ASP A 45 25.55 -1.98 -1.08
N ASP A 46 25.96 -3.24 -0.90
CA ASP A 46 26.05 -4.27 -1.94
C ASP A 46 24.74 -5.06 -2.14
N ALA A 47 23.69 -4.81 -1.32
CA ALA A 47 22.38 -5.39 -1.53
C ALA A 47 21.80 -4.94 -2.88
N LEU A 48 21.13 -5.85 -3.60
CA LEU A 48 20.45 -5.51 -4.84
C LEU A 48 19.10 -4.86 -4.54
N LEU A 49 18.71 -3.88 -5.35
CA LEU A 49 17.42 -3.21 -5.19
C LEU A 49 16.25 -4.20 -5.28
N SER A 50 16.37 -5.27 -6.09
CA SER A 50 15.40 -6.36 -6.21
C SER A 50 15.28 -7.24 -4.96
N GLU A 51 16.27 -7.19 -4.04
CA GLU A 51 16.24 -7.94 -2.79
C GLU A 51 15.57 -7.17 -1.66
N VAL A 52 15.36 -5.87 -1.82
CA VAL A 52 14.81 -4.99 -0.77
C VAL A 52 13.29 -5.11 -0.72
N ALA A 53 12.75 -5.38 0.46
CA ALA A 53 11.33 -5.24 0.72
C ALA A 53 10.98 -3.76 0.89
N ILE A 54 10.05 -3.27 0.07
CA ILE A 54 9.77 -1.83 -0.04
C ILE A 54 8.27 -1.56 0.19
N PRO A 55 7.90 -0.74 1.19
CA PRO A 55 6.53 -0.27 1.33
C PRO A 55 6.20 0.80 0.28
N GLY A 56 4.99 0.69 -0.28
CA GLY A 56 4.49 1.58 -1.32
C GLY A 56 3.02 1.94 -1.15
N THR A 57 2.58 2.93 -1.92
CA THR A 57 1.20 3.42 -1.94
C THR A 57 0.60 3.30 -3.34
N HIS A 58 -0.66 2.85 -3.41
CA HIS A 58 -1.47 2.82 -4.62
C HIS A 58 -2.13 4.18 -4.81
N ASP A 59 -2.24 4.65 -6.07
CA ASP A 59 -2.79 5.98 -6.38
C ASP A 59 -2.33 7.05 -5.39
N SER A 60 -1.01 7.20 -5.27
CA SER A 60 -0.33 7.86 -4.14
C SER A 60 -0.73 9.31 -3.91
N ALA A 61 -1.37 9.95 -4.90
CA ALA A 61 -1.82 11.35 -4.85
C ALA A 61 -3.26 11.52 -4.31
N ALA A 62 -4.04 10.44 -4.13
CA ALA A 62 -5.46 10.52 -3.78
C ALA A 62 -5.70 10.69 -2.27
N TYR A 63 -5.15 11.77 -1.67
CA TYR A 63 -5.14 12.02 -0.22
C TYR A 63 -5.91 13.27 0.23
N LYS A 64 -6.45 14.08 -0.69
CA LYS A 64 -7.09 15.38 -0.33
C LYS A 64 -8.57 15.28 0.05
N GLY A 65 -8.98 14.21 0.74
CA GLY A 65 -10.35 14.10 1.25
C GLY A 65 -11.42 13.86 0.18
N PHE A 66 -11.07 13.10 -0.84
CA PHE A 66 -12.00 12.67 -1.88
C PHE A 66 -13.08 11.72 -1.33
N VAL A 67 -14.12 11.50 -2.11
CA VAL A 67 -15.15 10.48 -1.81
C VAL A 67 -14.53 9.08 -1.74
N ASP A 68 -15.16 8.19 -0.99
CA ASP A 68 -14.65 6.85 -0.67
C ASP A 68 -14.24 5.99 -1.88
N SER A 69 -14.84 6.23 -3.05
CA SER A 69 -14.48 5.54 -4.29
C SER A 69 -13.19 6.06 -4.96
N VAL A 70 -12.71 7.23 -4.56
CA VAL A 70 -11.53 7.90 -5.13
C VAL A 70 -10.37 7.93 -4.13
N ALA A 71 -10.68 8.12 -2.85
CA ALA A 71 -9.67 8.18 -1.80
C ALA A 71 -8.94 6.83 -1.63
N THR A 72 -7.63 6.85 -1.74
CA THR A 72 -6.75 5.69 -1.50
C THR A 72 -5.68 5.99 -0.46
N GLN A 73 -5.47 7.27 -0.14
CA GLN A 73 -4.49 7.75 0.83
C GLN A 73 -5.08 8.83 1.73
N THR A 74 -4.41 9.08 2.85
CA THR A 74 -4.70 10.20 3.77
C THR A 74 -3.46 11.04 4.03
N LEU A 75 -2.28 10.51 3.77
CA LEU A 75 -0.99 11.17 3.94
C LEU A 75 -0.56 11.83 2.63
N ASN A 76 -0.09 13.08 2.70
CA ASN A 76 0.54 13.73 1.56
C ASN A 76 1.92 13.11 1.26
N PHE A 77 2.57 13.50 0.16
CA PHE A 77 3.84 12.91 -0.28
C PHE A 77 4.96 13.07 0.75
N ASP A 78 5.09 14.24 1.39
CA ASP A 78 6.12 14.47 2.40
C ASP A 78 5.93 13.53 3.60
N GLN A 79 4.70 13.35 4.06
CA GLN A 79 4.35 12.42 5.14
C GLN A 79 4.58 10.95 4.74
N GLN A 80 4.17 10.56 3.53
CA GLN A 80 4.42 9.21 3.01
C GLN A 80 5.93 8.89 3.01
N LEU A 81 6.76 9.81 2.51
CA LEU A 81 8.22 9.68 2.51
C LEU A 81 8.79 9.60 3.93
N GLU A 82 8.34 10.48 4.84
CA GLU A 82 8.78 10.53 6.23
C GLU A 82 8.45 9.25 7.00
N TYR A 83 7.29 8.64 6.72
CA TYR A 83 6.84 7.42 7.40
C TYR A 83 7.31 6.12 6.74
N GLY A 84 8.15 6.20 5.69
CA GLY A 84 8.91 5.07 5.18
C GLY A 84 8.51 4.57 3.80
N ILE A 85 7.52 5.18 3.14
CA ILE A 85 7.14 4.83 1.77
C ILE A 85 8.29 5.17 0.81
N ARG A 86 8.61 4.22 -0.08
CA ARG A 86 9.66 4.37 -1.09
C ARG A 86 9.23 3.91 -2.49
N MET A 87 7.99 3.41 -2.62
CA MET A 87 7.38 3.13 -3.91
C MET A 87 6.06 3.89 -4.03
N PHE A 88 5.89 4.63 -5.12
CA PHE A 88 4.72 5.45 -5.40
C PHE A 88 4.06 5.02 -6.71
N ASP A 89 2.74 4.97 -6.76
CA ASP A 89 1.96 4.76 -7.98
C ASP A 89 1.45 6.12 -8.46
N ILE A 90 2.14 6.68 -9.46
CA ILE A 90 1.90 8.02 -10.00
C ILE A 90 1.21 7.91 -11.35
N ARG A 91 -0.01 8.44 -11.41
CA ARG A 91 -0.87 8.37 -12.58
C ARG A 91 -1.18 9.74 -13.12
N VAL A 92 -0.89 9.96 -14.40
CA VAL A 92 -0.87 11.28 -14.99
C VAL A 92 -1.84 11.43 -16.15
N ARG A 93 -2.37 12.65 -16.29
CA ARG A 93 -2.94 13.18 -17.51
C ARG A 93 -2.10 14.34 -18.01
N HIS A 94 -1.75 14.34 -19.29
CA HIS A 94 -1.00 15.43 -19.89
C HIS A 94 -1.92 16.58 -20.28
N THR A 95 -1.68 17.77 -19.74
CA THR A 95 -2.50 18.97 -19.96
C THR A 95 -1.64 20.25 -19.87
N SER A 96 -1.73 21.13 -20.85
CA SER A 96 -0.97 22.40 -20.93
C SER A 96 0.53 22.19 -20.68
N ASP A 97 1.11 21.19 -21.33
CA ASP A 97 2.52 20.80 -21.19
C ASP A 97 2.97 20.48 -19.75
N ARG A 98 2.02 19.99 -18.94
CA ARG A 98 2.23 19.53 -17.56
C ARG A 98 1.54 18.20 -17.32
N PHE A 99 1.95 17.50 -16.29
CA PHE A 99 1.28 16.30 -15.82
C PHE A 99 0.45 16.60 -14.58
N ALA A 100 -0.88 16.53 -14.74
CA ALA A 100 -1.85 16.56 -13.65
C ALA A 100 -2.04 15.14 -13.10
N LEU A 101 -2.07 14.96 -11.78
CA LEU A 101 -2.28 13.64 -11.18
C LEU A 101 -3.78 13.32 -11.15
N HIS A 102 -4.11 12.09 -11.57
CA HIS A 102 -5.49 11.65 -11.74
C HIS A 102 -5.71 10.26 -11.15
N HIS A 103 -6.94 10.04 -10.66
CA HIS A 103 -7.52 8.72 -10.42
C HIS A 103 -8.73 8.57 -11.34
N GLY A 104 -8.58 7.80 -12.41
CA GLY A 104 -9.55 7.79 -13.51
C GLY A 104 -9.79 9.21 -14.04
N ILE A 105 -11.06 9.60 -14.11
CA ILE A 105 -11.45 10.94 -14.61
C ILE A 105 -11.24 12.07 -13.59
N VAL A 106 -10.97 11.74 -12.32
CA VAL A 106 -10.89 12.73 -11.24
C VAL A 106 -9.49 13.33 -11.17
N PHE A 107 -9.38 14.65 -11.33
CA PHE A 107 -8.16 15.39 -11.03
C PHE A 107 -7.95 15.44 -9.51
N LEU A 108 -6.77 15.06 -9.05
CA LEU A 108 -6.47 14.94 -7.62
C LEU A 108 -5.98 16.25 -6.97
N ASP A 109 -6.10 17.36 -7.71
CA ASP A 109 -5.64 18.68 -7.27
C ASP A 109 -4.15 18.72 -6.87
N VAL A 110 -3.35 17.93 -7.54
CA VAL A 110 -1.89 17.80 -7.36
C VAL A 110 -1.24 17.62 -8.72
N MET A 111 -0.09 18.24 -8.93
CA MET A 111 0.69 18.12 -10.15
C MET A 111 1.91 17.21 -9.93
N PHE A 112 2.41 16.62 -11.02
CA PHE A 112 3.62 15.78 -10.97
C PHE A 112 4.85 16.55 -10.46
N GLY A 113 4.94 17.85 -10.79
CA GLY A 113 6.00 18.71 -10.25
C GLY A 113 5.98 18.82 -8.72
N ASP A 114 4.79 18.82 -8.10
CA ASP A 114 4.66 18.85 -6.64
C ASP A 114 5.22 17.56 -6.01
N PHE A 115 4.96 16.42 -6.65
CA PHE A 115 5.54 15.13 -6.25
C PHE A 115 7.06 15.14 -6.36
N LEU A 116 7.61 15.53 -7.53
CA LEU A 116 9.06 15.58 -7.73
C LEU A 116 9.75 16.54 -6.76
N ASN A 117 9.15 17.68 -6.47
CA ASN A 117 9.67 18.62 -5.48
C ASN A 117 9.72 18.01 -4.06
N SER A 118 8.72 17.21 -3.68
CA SER A 118 8.74 16.49 -2.40
C SER A 118 9.84 15.42 -2.37
N VAL A 119 10.01 14.68 -3.46
CA VAL A 119 11.08 13.69 -3.60
C VAL A 119 12.46 14.33 -3.53
N ASP A 120 12.68 15.45 -4.21
CA ASP A 120 13.96 16.18 -4.19
C ASP A 120 14.34 16.64 -2.79
N ARG A 121 13.43 17.35 -2.11
CA ARG A 121 13.65 17.80 -0.73
C ARG A 121 13.94 16.64 0.21
N PHE A 122 13.24 15.52 0.02
CA PHE A 122 13.43 14.32 0.82
C PHE A 122 14.81 13.70 0.60
N LEU A 123 15.20 13.47 -0.65
CA LEU A 123 16.49 12.86 -1.00
C LEU A 123 17.69 13.74 -0.67
N GLU A 124 17.53 15.08 -0.70
CA GLU A 124 18.55 16.01 -0.24
C GLU A 124 18.84 15.84 1.25
N LYS A 125 17.79 15.70 2.07
CA LYS A 125 17.90 15.49 3.52
C LYS A 125 18.31 14.06 3.89
N ASN A 126 18.01 13.09 3.04
CA ASN A 126 18.19 11.67 3.28
C ASN A 126 18.93 10.98 2.12
N PRO A 127 20.22 11.28 1.90
CA PRO A 127 20.97 10.80 0.74
C PRO A 127 21.24 9.29 0.74
N SER A 128 20.94 8.59 1.82
CA SER A 128 20.98 7.11 1.88
C SER A 128 19.79 6.42 1.24
N GLU A 129 18.72 7.17 1.02
CA GLU A 129 17.44 6.64 0.56
C GLU A 129 17.34 6.57 -0.96
N ILE A 130 16.36 5.82 -1.45
CA ILE A 130 16.00 5.72 -2.87
C ILE A 130 14.49 5.87 -2.95
N VAL A 131 14.00 6.51 -4.00
CA VAL A 131 12.56 6.57 -4.28
C VAL A 131 12.28 5.94 -5.63
N LEU A 132 11.36 4.98 -5.65
CA LEU A 132 10.83 4.35 -6.85
C LEU A 132 9.43 4.89 -7.13
N PHE A 133 9.07 5.07 -8.38
CA PHE A 133 7.67 5.30 -8.71
C PHE A 133 7.28 4.71 -10.07
N ARG A 134 6.11 4.08 -10.11
CA ARG A 134 5.43 3.76 -11.36
C ARG A 134 4.93 5.07 -11.97
N LEU A 135 5.18 5.29 -13.25
CA LEU A 135 4.61 6.39 -14.00
C LEU A 135 3.68 5.84 -15.08
N LYS A 136 2.39 6.12 -14.94
CA LYS A 136 1.33 5.61 -15.79
C LYS A 136 0.54 6.74 -16.45
N LYS A 137 0.24 6.61 -17.74
CA LYS A 137 -0.79 7.43 -18.38
C LYS A 137 -2.17 6.97 -17.91
N GLU A 138 -2.88 7.81 -17.17
CA GLU A 138 -4.21 7.48 -16.63
C GLU A 138 -5.33 7.87 -17.58
N MET A 139 -5.14 8.97 -18.32
CA MET A 139 -6.09 9.49 -19.28
C MET A 139 -5.41 9.99 -20.54
N GLU A 140 -6.17 10.07 -21.63
CA GLU A 140 -5.68 10.66 -22.87
C GLU A 140 -5.29 12.13 -22.67
N PRO A 141 -4.20 12.58 -23.33
CA PRO A 141 -3.74 13.96 -23.27
C PRO A 141 -4.82 14.96 -23.72
N ASN A 142 -4.83 16.13 -23.13
CA ASN A 142 -5.63 17.24 -23.62
C ASN A 142 -5.07 17.78 -24.95
N LYS A 143 -5.93 18.37 -25.77
CA LYS A 143 -5.55 18.95 -27.07
C LYS A 143 -4.72 20.26 -26.98
N ASN A 144 -4.60 20.83 -25.77
CA ASN A 144 -3.90 22.10 -25.52
C ASN A 144 -2.40 21.93 -25.22
N ASN A 145 -1.85 20.75 -25.45
CA ASN A 145 -0.42 20.49 -25.31
C ASN A 145 0.33 20.89 -26.59
N THR A 146 1.50 21.50 -26.43
CA THR A 146 2.44 21.80 -27.52
C THR A 146 3.61 20.81 -27.56
N ARG A 147 3.85 20.11 -26.41
CA ARG A 147 4.83 19.04 -26.26
C ARG A 147 4.15 17.67 -26.24
N THR A 148 4.88 16.67 -26.64
CA THR A 148 4.51 15.27 -26.38
C THR A 148 4.65 14.92 -24.89
N MET A 149 4.10 13.80 -24.46
CA MET A 149 4.29 13.30 -23.09
C MET A 149 5.78 13.01 -22.83
N SER A 150 6.50 12.45 -23.79
CA SER A 150 7.94 12.19 -23.66
C SER A 150 8.74 13.47 -23.46
N GLU A 151 8.53 14.49 -24.28
CA GLU A 151 9.21 15.80 -24.16
C GLU A 151 8.86 16.51 -22.85
N THR A 152 7.63 16.38 -22.38
CA THR A 152 7.22 16.92 -21.08
C THR A 152 7.89 16.18 -19.92
N LEU A 153 8.04 14.85 -20.00
CA LEU A 153 8.78 14.10 -19.00
C LEU A 153 10.27 14.45 -19.02
N GLU A 154 10.87 14.58 -20.20
CA GLU A 154 12.26 15.01 -20.36
C GLU A 154 12.50 16.37 -19.71
N TYR A 155 11.57 17.32 -19.89
CA TYR A 155 11.64 18.61 -19.23
C TYR A 155 11.65 18.46 -17.69
N TYR A 156 10.75 17.65 -17.10
CA TYR A 156 10.77 17.38 -15.66
C TYR A 156 12.08 16.74 -15.21
N ILE A 157 12.59 15.75 -15.93
CA ILE A 157 13.86 15.09 -15.61
C ILE A 157 15.03 16.10 -15.67
N SER A 158 15.02 17.04 -16.62
CA SER A 158 16.07 18.06 -16.73
C SER A 158 16.16 18.99 -15.52
N LEU A 159 15.02 19.23 -14.85
CA LEU A 159 14.95 20.02 -13.61
C LEU A 159 15.49 19.26 -12.40
N HIS A 160 15.50 17.93 -12.44
CA HIS A 160 15.84 17.03 -11.34
C HIS A 160 16.99 16.07 -11.69
N LYS A 161 17.85 16.44 -12.69
CA LYS A 161 18.89 15.58 -13.27
C LYS A 161 19.86 14.98 -12.24
N ASP A 162 20.14 15.70 -11.15
CA ASP A 162 21.07 15.28 -10.11
C ASP A 162 20.45 14.23 -9.17
N LYS A 163 19.14 14.04 -9.19
CA LYS A 163 18.38 13.04 -8.40
C LYS A 163 17.83 11.90 -9.25
N TYR A 164 17.76 12.09 -10.55
CA TYR A 164 17.25 11.07 -11.47
C TYR A 164 18.34 10.05 -11.85
N VAL A 165 17.95 8.79 -11.95
CA VAL A 165 18.76 7.74 -12.57
C VAL A 165 17.88 6.78 -13.37
N ARG A 166 18.33 6.46 -14.58
CA ARG A 166 17.81 5.33 -15.36
C ARG A 166 18.73 4.15 -15.17
N LEU A 167 18.19 3.05 -14.69
CA LEU A 167 18.97 1.84 -14.42
C LEU A 167 18.99 0.94 -15.65
N ALA A 168 20.04 0.13 -15.76
CA ALA A 168 20.06 -0.98 -16.71
C ALA A 168 19.09 -2.10 -16.24
N SER A 169 18.98 -2.29 -14.94
CA SER A 169 18.11 -3.30 -14.30
C SER A 169 17.85 -2.93 -12.84
N LEU A 170 16.77 -3.42 -12.26
CA LEU A 170 16.52 -3.35 -10.81
C LEU A 170 17.44 -4.31 -10.01
N ASN A 171 18.27 -5.11 -10.67
CA ASN A 171 19.36 -5.89 -10.05
C ASN A 171 20.62 -5.02 -9.82
N THR A 172 20.46 -3.74 -9.64
CA THR A 172 21.52 -2.78 -9.35
C THR A 172 21.75 -2.70 -7.84
N LYS A 173 23.01 -2.52 -7.42
CA LYS A 173 23.36 -2.36 -6.01
C LYS A 173 22.81 -1.05 -5.45
N LEU A 174 22.44 -1.05 -4.17
CA LEU A 174 21.94 0.16 -3.49
C LEU A 174 22.97 1.30 -3.53
N SER A 175 24.27 1.00 -3.42
CA SER A 175 25.34 2.00 -3.49
C SER A 175 25.33 2.85 -4.77
N GLU A 176 24.84 2.27 -5.88
CA GLU A 176 24.80 2.93 -7.19
C GLU A 176 23.62 3.89 -7.35
N VAL A 177 22.59 3.77 -6.48
CA VAL A 177 21.31 4.48 -6.64
C VAL A 177 20.88 5.28 -5.40
N ARG A 178 21.68 5.28 -4.34
CA ARG A 178 21.39 6.10 -3.15
C ARG A 178 21.29 7.58 -3.50
N GLY A 179 20.32 8.26 -2.88
CA GLY A 179 20.05 9.67 -3.13
C GLY A 179 19.36 9.94 -4.47
N LYS A 180 18.86 8.90 -5.15
CA LYS A 180 18.22 9.00 -6.47
C LYS A 180 16.77 8.54 -6.46
N PHE A 181 16.03 8.98 -7.48
CA PHE A 181 14.76 8.37 -7.82
C PHE A 181 14.84 7.60 -9.15
N VAL A 182 14.04 6.56 -9.26
CA VAL A 182 13.94 5.64 -10.40
C VAL A 182 12.51 5.60 -10.89
N ILE A 183 12.31 5.78 -12.20
CA ILE A 183 11.02 5.68 -12.86
C ILE A 183 10.80 4.23 -13.31
N LEU A 184 9.65 3.64 -12.93
CA LEU A 184 9.12 2.42 -13.50
C LEU A 184 8.06 2.79 -14.54
N SER A 185 8.42 2.72 -15.80
CA SER A 185 7.56 3.13 -16.92
C SER A 185 6.44 2.13 -17.18
N ASP A 186 5.20 2.59 -17.07
CA ASP A 186 4.01 1.85 -17.46
C ASP A 186 3.35 2.52 -18.67
N GLY A 187 3.94 2.30 -19.83
CA GLY A 187 3.48 2.84 -21.09
C GLY A 187 4.61 3.24 -22.03
N GLY A 188 4.35 3.20 -23.32
CA GLY A 188 5.33 3.46 -24.38
C GLY A 188 5.94 4.86 -24.34
N GLU A 189 5.15 5.85 -23.93
CA GLU A 189 5.54 7.26 -23.88
C GLU A 189 6.68 7.55 -22.90
N PHE A 190 6.86 6.70 -21.89
CA PHE A 190 7.84 6.90 -20.81
C PHE A 190 9.04 5.95 -20.88
N MET A 191 9.06 5.00 -21.82
CA MET A 191 10.07 3.92 -21.88
C MET A 191 11.51 4.41 -22.06
N ASN A 192 11.71 5.56 -22.69
CA ASN A 192 13.04 6.13 -22.87
C ASN A 192 13.64 6.66 -21.56
N TYR A 193 12.81 6.91 -20.54
CA TYR A 193 13.17 7.57 -19.29
C TYR A 193 13.04 6.68 -18.07
N GLY A 194 12.55 5.46 -18.22
CA GLY A 194 12.33 4.55 -17.09
C GLY A 194 12.65 3.10 -17.40
N ASN A 195 12.72 2.30 -16.33
CA ASN A 195 12.74 0.86 -16.44
C ASN A 195 11.32 0.35 -16.72
N SER A 196 11.18 -0.66 -17.56
CA SER A 196 9.86 -1.23 -17.81
C SER A 196 9.25 -1.79 -16.52
N TYR A 197 8.10 -1.27 -16.14
CA TYR A 197 7.31 -1.75 -15.02
C TYR A 197 6.95 -3.25 -15.17
N TRP A 198 6.70 -3.67 -16.41
CA TRP A 198 6.28 -5.03 -16.76
C TRP A 198 7.39 -6.10 -16.73
N GLN A 199 8.65 -5.70 -16.42
CA GLN A 199 9.71 -6.66 -16.11
C GLN A 199 9.60 -7.26 -14.71
N ALA A 200 8.78 -6.69 -13.84
CA ALA A 200 8.49 -7.24 -12.53
C ALA A 200 7.45 -8.37 -12.60
N ASN A 201 7.50 -9.26 -11.61
CA ASN A 201 6.44 -10.23 -11.36
C ASN A 201 5.36 -9.54 -10.52
N ILE A 202 4.21 -9.24 -11.12
CA ILE A 202 3.20 -8.34 -10.56
C ILE A 202 1.92 -9.11 -10.25
N GLN A 203 1.37 -8.92 -9.04
CA GLN A 203 -0.01 -9.23 -8.68
C GLN A 203 -0.78 -7.91 -8.57
N ASP A 204 -1.77 -7.71 -9.43
CA ASP A 204 -2.66 -6.56 -9.44
C ASP A 204 -4.11 -6.98 -9.79
N GLU A 205 -4.59 -8.04 -9.13
CA GLU A 205 -5.99 -8.47 -9.23
C GLU A 205 -6.87 -7.55 -8.39
N TYR A 206 -7.24 -6.40 -8.94
CA TYR A 206 -7.89 -5.32 -8.21
C TYR A 206 -9.43 -5.37 -8.28
N GLN A 207 -10.03 -6.11 -9.24
CA GLN A 207 -11.47 -6.10 -9.46
C GLN A 207 -12.21 -6.98 -8.46
N LEU A 208 -12.99 -6.35 -7.58
CA LEU A 208 -13.95 -7.00 -6.71
C LEU A 208 -15.36 -6.67 -7.22
N LYS A 209 -16.18 -7.68 -7.48
CA LYS A 209 -17.61 -7.46 -7.86
C LYS A 209 -18.44 -7.06 -6.66
N THR A 210 -18.08 -7.58 -5.50
CA THR A 210 -18.76 -7.32 -4.21
C THR A 210 -17.75 -7.45 -3.06
N ASN A 211 -18.16 -7.07 -1.86
CA ASN A 211 -17.38 -7.29 -0.63
C ASN A 211 -16.99 -8.77 -0.41
N TRP A 212 -17.77 -9.72 -0.93
CA TRP A 212 -17.50 -11.16 -0.80
C TRP A 212 -16.22 -11.60 -1.53
N ASP A 213 -15.78 -10.86 -2.53
CA ASP A 213 -14.56 -11.16 -3.27
C ASP A 213 -13.29 -10.77 -2.49
N LEU A 214 -13.43 -10.14 -1.31
CA LEU A 214 -12.28 -9.73 -0.49
C LEU A 214 -11.41 -10.93 -0.08
N TYR A 215 -12.01 -12.09 0.20
CA TYR A 215 -11.22 -13.28 0.52
C TYR A 215 -10.43 -13.79 -0.69
N LEU A 216 -11.01 -13.77 -1.89
CA LEU A 216 -10.29 -14.12 -3.12
C LEU A 216 -9.14 -13.14 -3.38
N LYS A 217 -9.36 -11.84 -3.21
CA LYS A 217 -8.28 -10.83 -3.27
C LYS A 217 -7.16 -11.18 -2.30
N TRP A 218 -7.49 -11.53 -1.06
CA TRP A 218 -6.49 -11.96 -0.08
C TRP A 218 -5.73 -13.22 -0.55
N GLU A 219 -6.38 -14.20 -1.14
CA GLU A 219 -5.71 -15.38 -1.67
C GLU A 219 -4.69 -15.03 -2.77
N HIS A 220 -4.99 -14.08 -3.67
CA HIS A 220 -4.05 -13.56 -4.66
C HIS A 220 -2.85 -12.87 -3.99
N VAL A 221 -3.10 -11.99 -3.02
CA VAL A 221 -2.05 -11.32 -2.23
C VAL A 221 -1.16 -12.33 -1.51
N LYS A 222 -1.76 -13.30 -0.83
CA LYS A 222 -1.06 -14.36 -0.07
C LYS A 222 -0.20 -15.23 -0.99
N LYS A 223 -0.71 -15.57 -2.17
CA LYS A 223 0.03 -16.31 -3.19
C LYS A 223 1.24 -15.53 -3.67
N GLN A 224 1.09 -14.22 -3.94
CA GLN A 224 2.21 -13.39 -4.39
C GLN A 224 3.28 -13.22 -3.31
N LEU A 225 2.91 -13.09 -2.04
CA LEU A 225 3.87 -13.10 -0.93
C LEU A 225 4.69 -14.40 -0.94
N ALA A 226 4.04 -15.55 -1.11
CA ALA A 226 4.74 -16.83 -1.20
C ALA A 226 5.61 -16.91 -2.46
N THR A 227 5.14 -16.41 -3.60
CA THR A 227 5.91 -16.35 -4.85
C THR A 227 7.20 -15.54 -4.68
N ALA A 228 7.14 -14.41 -3.99
CA ALA A 228 8.32 -13.58 -3.71
C ALA A 228 9.30 -14.28 -2.76
N ILE A 229 8.79 -14.84 -1.65
CA ILE A 229 9.60 -15.52 -0.62
C ILE A 229 10.33 -16.75 -1.16
N TYR A 230 9.71 -17.53 -2.05
CA TYR A 230 10.31 -18.77 -2.60
C TYR A 230 10.91 -18.58 -4.00
N GLY A 231 10.77 -17.38 -4.57
CA GLY A 231 11.26 -17.07 -5.90
C GLY A 231 12.73 -16.64 -5.96
N SER A 232 13.14 -16.12 -7.11
CA SER A 232 14.50 -15.63 -7.34
C SER A 232 14.69 -14.25 -6.70
N SER A 233 15.79 -14.02 -5.99
CA SER A 233 16.16 -12.71 -5.46
C SER A 233 16.50 -11.68 -6.55
N ARG A 234 16.71 -12.13 -7.79
CA ARG A 234 16.96 -11.27 -8.95
C ARG A 234 15.69 -10.85 -9.67
N THR A 235 14.53 -11.30 -9.21
CA THR A 235 13.23 -10.90 -9.72
C THR A 235 12.62 -9.86 -8.80
N THR A 236 12.20 -8.73 -9.35
CA THR A 236 11.40 -7.75 -8.62
C THR A 236 9.97 -8.24 -8.53
N TYR A 237 9.44 -8.37 -7.32
CA TYR A 237 8.05 -8.75 -7.07
C TYR A 237 7.25 -7.53 -6.63
N ILE A 238 6.06 -7.35 -7.20
CA ILE A 238 5.14 -6.27 -6.83
C ILE A 238 3.80 -6.90 -6.44
N ASN A 239 3.26 -6.47 -5.31
CA ASN A 239 2.03 -7.01 -4.76
C ASN A 239 1.09 -5.88 -4.35
N TYR A 240 0.00 -5.70 -5.10
CA TYR A 240 -1.03 -4.72 -4.81
C TYR A 240 -2.04 -5.29 -3.82
N LEU A 241 -2.18 -4.63 -2.69
CA LEU A 241 -3.19 -4.94 -1.67
C LEU A 241 -4.54 -4.30 -2.00
N SER A 242 -4.53 -3.28 -2.86
CA SER A 242 -5.68 -2.49 -3.28
C SER A 242 -6.70 -3.28 -4.07
N GLY A 243 -7.95 -2.84 -4.01
CA GLY A 243 -9.04 -3.38 -4.80
C GLY A 243 -10.22 -2.42 -4.87
N SER A 244 -11.01 -2.53 -5.93
CA SER A 244 -12.15 -1.65 -6.20
C SER A 244 -13.17 -2.31 -7.14
N GLY A 245 -14.19 -1.54 -7.54
CA GLY A 245 -15.25 -1.97 -8.43
C GLY A 245 -16.57 -2.20 -7.67
N GLY A 246 -16.72 -3.32 -6.97
CA GLY A 246 -17.88 -3.59 -6.10
C GLY A 246 -17.56 -3.46 -4.61
N ALA A 247 -16.39 -2.95 -4.26
CA ALA A 247 -15.97 -2.64 -2.89
C ALA A 247 -15.17 -1.34 -2.87
N PHE A 248 -15.23 -0.59 -1.77
CA PHE A 248 -14.45 0.64 -1.62
C PHE A 248 -13.01 0.33 -1.18
N PRO A 249 -12.00 1.13 -1.62
CA PRO A 249 -10.60 0.94 -1.26
C PRO A 249 -10.36 0.82 0.25
N TYR A 250 -11.04 1.64 1.05
CA TYR A 250 -10.89 1.58 2.50
C TYR A 250 -11.38 0.27 3.11
N PHE A 251 -12.52 -0.27 2.62
CA PHE A 251 -13.02 -1.58 3.05
C PHE A 251 -12.02 -2.69 2.70
N VAL A 252 -11.44 -2.67 1.50
CA VAL A 252 -10.45 -3.66 1.09
C VAL A 252 -9.22 -3.62 1.98
N ALA A 253 -8.74 -2.41 2.32
CA ALA A 253 -7.58 -2.22 3.18
C ALA A 253 -7.81 -2.63 4.64
N SER A 254 -9.01 -2.37 5.19
CA SER A 254 -9.28 -2.40 6.64
C SER A 254 -10.32 -3.44 7.11
N GLY A 255 -11.21 -3.89 6.24
CA GLY A 255 -12.42 -4.67 6.62
C GLY A 255 -13.56 -3.82 7.20
N HIS A 256 -13.42 -2.50 7.25
CA HIS A 256 -14.41 -1.55 7.76
C HIS A 256 -15.10 -0.78 6.64
N SER A 257 -16.32 -0.28 6.88
CA SER A 257 -17.14 0.36 5.85
C SER A 257 -16.60 1.71 5.38
N SER A 258 -16.03 2.52 6.27
CA SER A 258 -15.51 3.85 5.96
C SER A 258 -14.42 4.30 6.92
N SER A 259 -13.59 5.25 6.47
CA SER A 259 -12.53 5.87 7.25
C SER A 259 -13.08 6.84 8.31
N GLY A 260 -12.30 7.07 9.37
CA GLY A 260 -12.65 8.08 10.40
C GLY A 260 -13.84 7.74 11.30
N THR A 261 -14.48 6.59 11.12
CA THR A 261 -15.61 6.15 11.94
C THR A 261 -15.19 5.16 13.02
N SER A 262 -16.06 4.95 14.02
CA SER A 262 -15.93 3.90 15.02
C SER A 262 -16.67 2.61 14.62
N ALA A 263 -17.09 2.50 13.36
CA ALA A 263 -17.82 1.35 12.86
C ALA A 263 -17.01 0.06 13.08
N PRO A 264 -17.63 -1.03 13.55
CA PRO A 264 -16.97 -2.33 13.65
C PRO A 264 -16.65 -2.87 12.24
N ARG A 265 -15.82 -3.92 12.17
CA ARG A 265 -15.65 -4.68 10.93
C ARG A 265 -16.99 -5.14 10.39
N LEU A 266 -17.11 -5.16 9.06
CA LEU A 266 -18.33 -5.70 8.45
C LEU A 266 -18.43 -7.22 8.70
N SER A 267 -19.61 -7.65 9.08
CA SER A 267 -19.92 -9.08 9.25
C SER A 267 -20.17 -9.73 7.89
N THR A 268 -19.71 -10.96 7.72
CA THR A 268 -20.07 -11.79 6.56
C THR A 268 -21.49 -12.35 6.68
N GLY A 269 -22.13 -12.27 7.87
CA GLY A 269 -23.39 -12.97 8.17
C GLY A 269 -23.23 -14.47 8.42
N LEU A 270 -22.04 -15.04 8.18
CA LEU A 270 -21.78 -16.46 8.43
C LEU A 270 -21.30 -16.66 9.87
N THR A 271 -21.70 -17.80 10.48
CA THR A 271 -21.35 -18.14 11.86
C THR A 271 -20.74 -19.52 11.96
N THR A 272 -19.86 -19.71 12.99
CA THR A 272 -19.40 -21.03 13.41
C THR A 272 -20.40 -21.63 14.41
N PRO A 273 -20.52 -22.99 14.54
CA PRO A 273 -19.70 -24.00 13.85
C PRO A 273 -20.11 -24.30 12.42
N GLY A 274 -21.28 -23.84 11.91
CA GLY A 274 -21.77 -24.18 10.60
C GLY A 274 -20.81 -23.86 9.46
N TRP A 275 -20.15 -22.70 9.53
CA TRP A 275 -19.18 -22.21 8.54
C TRP A 275 -17.73 -22.25 9.03
N LYS A 276 -17.40 -23.21 9.92
CA LYS A 276 -16.09 -23.27 10.60
C LYS A 276 -14.90 -23.23 9.64
N ARG A 277 -15.02 -23.82 8.47
CA ARG A 277 -13.92 -23.92 7.48
C ARG A 277 -13.93 -22.81 6.44
N SER A 278 -14.97 -21.96 6.41
CA SER A 278 -15.07 -20.86 5.45
C SER A 278 -14.19 -19.70 5.91
N TYR A 279 -13.52 -19.08 4.96
CA TYR A 279 -12.66 -17.91 5.18
C TYR A 279 -11.73 -18.08 6.39
N PRO A 280 -10.79 -19.07 6.36
CA PRO A 280 -9.98 -19.46 7.53
C PRO A 280 -9.13 -18.31 8.06
N ASP A 281 -8.72 -17.36 7.24
CA ASP A 281 -7.89 -16.22 7.64
C ASP A 281 -8.73 -15.02 8.15
N PHE A 282 -10.06 -15.04 7.99
CA PHE A 282 -10.93 -14.01 8.54
C PHE A 282 -11.19 -14.23 10.03
N PRO A 283 -11.32 -13.18 10.86
CA PRO A 283 -11.48 -13.31 12.29
C PRO A 283 -12.86 -13.86 12.69
N ARG A 284 -12.87 -14.60 13.81
CA ARG A 284 -14.09 -15.04 14.50
C ARG A 284 -14.33 -14.07 15.64
N VAL A 285 -15.40 -13.31 15.54
CA VAL A 285 -15.75 -12.22 16.47
C VAL A 285 -17.12 -12.46 17.12
N SER A 286 -17.43 -11.69 18.16
CA SER A 286 -18.75 -11.74 18.83
C SER A 286 -19.18 -13.15 19.20
N CYS A 287 -18.28 -13.91 19.81
CA CYS A 287 -18.53 -15.31 20.19
C CYS A 287 -19.46 -15.40 21.41
N PHE A 288 -20.52 -16.22 21.28
CA PHE A 288 -21.42 -16.55 22.38
C PHE A 288 -21.74 -18.05 22.35
N ILE A 289 -21.57 -18.75 23.45
CA ILE A 289 -21.83 -20.21 23.60
C ILE A 289 -21.29 -21.03 22.42
N GLY A 290 -20.03 -20.77 22.03
CA GLY A 290 -19.36 -21.50 20.92
C GLY A 290 -19.77 -21.08 19.52
N ILE A 291 -20.70 -20.15 19.38
CA ILE A 291 -21.09 -19.56 18.08
C ILE A 291 -20.39 -18.23 17.92
N CYS A 292 -19.60 -18.10 16.85
CA CYS A 292 -18.89 -16.86 16.52
C CYS A 292 -19.30 -16.36 15.13
N THR A 293 -19.39 -15.04 14.97
CA THR A 293 -19.56 -14.43 13.67
C THR A 293 -18.22 -14.37 12.93
N ILE A 294 -18.22 -14.69 11.63
CA ILE A 294 -17.08 -14.46 10.76
C ILE A 294 -17.18 -13.02 10.23
N ALA A 295 -16.17 -12.21 10.50
CA ALA A 295 -16.10 -10.84 9.99
C ALA A 295 -15.13 -10.74 8.83
N PHE A 296 -15.35 -9.78 7.92
CA PHE A 296 -14.35 -9.44 6.90
C PHE A 296 -13.08 -8.92 7.57
N GLU A 297 -11.91 -9.21 6.97
CA GLU A 297 -10.62 -8.67 7.42
C GLU A 297 -9.92 -7.98 6.26
N GLY A 298 -9.30 -6.83 6.56
CA GLY A 298 -8.62 -6.04 5.55
C GLY A 298 -7.32 -6.66 5.05
N THR A 299 -7.01 -6.44 3.78
CA THR A 299 -5.78 -6.94 3.14
C THR A 299 -4.52 -6.42 3.83
N ASN A 300 -4.54 -5.19 4.38
CA ASN A 300 -3.39 -4.62 5.08
C ASN A 300 -3.07 -5.39 6.37
N ILE A 301 -4.09 -5.77 7.13
CA ILE A 301 -3.95 -6.53 8.39
C ILE A 301 -3.41 -7.92 8.08
N LEU A 302 -4.07 -8.63 7.15
CA LEU A 302 -3.71 -9.98 6.75
C LEU A 302 -2.27 -10.04 6.20
N THR A 303 -1.89 -9.03 5.40
CA THR A 303 -0.54 -8.92 4.85
C THR A 303 0.50 -8.66 5.92
N ARG A 304 0.27 -7.71 6.84
CA ARG A 304 1.15 -7.45 7.99
C ARG A 304 1.37 -8.73 8.81
N ASP A 305 0.30 -9.45 9.12
CA ASP A 305 0.38 -10.67 9.93
C ASP A 305 1.15 -11.77 9.22
N LYS A 306 0.95 -11.91 7.91
CA LYS A 306 1.69 -12.88 7.09
C LYS A 306 3.17 -12.54 6.97
N ILE A 307 3.52 -11.28 6.74
CA ILE A 307 4.92 -10.82 6.72
C ILE A 307 5.56 -11.05 8.09
N ASN A 308 4.87 -10.70 9.18
CA ASN A 308 5.37 -10.95 10.52
C ASN A 308 5.56 -12.44 10.83
N GLN A 309 4.72 -13.32 10.28
CA GLN A 309 4.94 -14.76 10.35
C GLN A 309 6.26 -15.15 9.68
N TYR A 310 6.51 -14.69 8.45
CA TYR A 310 7.78 -14.95 7.73
C TYR A 310 8.98 -14.38 8.49
N ASN A 311 8.88 -13.17 9.02
CA ASN A 311 9.95 -12.53 9.80
C ASN A 311 10.30 -13.35 11.06
N ARG A 312 9.30 -13.89 11.78
CA ARG A 312 9.51 -14.77 12.95
C ARG A 312 10.10 -16.12 12.59
N GLN A 313 9.72 -16.68 11.46
CA GLN A 313 10.26 -17.97 10.96
C GLN A 313 11.71 -17.88 10.48
N GLY A 314 12.29 -16.67 10.46
CA GLY A 314 13.68 -16.47 10.03
C GLY A 314 13.89 -16.67 8.53
N ILE A 315 12.85 -16.53 7.72
CA ILE A 315 12.96 -16.63 6.27
C ILE A 315 13.71 -15.41 5.75
N ASN A 316 14.94 -15.64 5.26
CA ASN A 316 15.83 -14.59 4.78
C ASN A 316 15.60 -14.32 3.29
N ARG A 317 14.38 -13.89 2.95
CA ARG A 317 13.96 -13.58 1.58
C ARG A 317 13.03 -12.37 1.60
N THR A 318 13.04 -11.63 0.50
CA THR A 318 12.18 -10.45 0.36
C THR A 318 10.72 -10.81 0.11
N VAL A 319 9.81 -10.03 0.66
CA VAL A 319 8.39 -10.04 0.27
C VAL A 319 8.14 -9.16 -0.96
N GLY A 320 9.17 -8.50 -1.48
CA GLY A 320 9.08 -7.58 -2.61
C GLY A 320 8.49 -6.21 -2.24
N ILE A 321 7.96 -5.54 -3.25
CA ILE A 321 7.32 -4.23 -3.12
C ILE A 321 5.84 -4.46 -2.78
N ILE A 322 5.40 -3.93 -1.65
CA ILE A 322 4.02 -4.02 -1.16
C ILE A 322 3.33 -2.67 -1.37
N ILE A 323 2.34 -2.62 -2.23
CA ILE A 323 1.63 -1.40 -2.61
C ILE A 323 0.21 -1.45 -2.03
N ALA A 324 -0.14 -0.47 -1.18
CA ALA A 324 -1.36 -0.49 -0.40
C ALA A 324 -2.17 0.80 -0.51
N ASP A 325 -3.49 0.65 -0.34
CA ASP A 325 -4.37 1.75 0.04
C ASP A 325 -4.26 1.94 1.57
N PHE A 326 -4.24 3.20 2.01
CA PHE A 326 -4.24 3.56 3.43
C PHE A 326 -3.25 2.74 4.29
N PRO A 327 -1.97 2.56 3.89
CA PRO A 327 -1.04 1.78 4.69
C PRO A 327 -0.82 2.43 6.05
N GLY A 328 -0.96 1.64 7.13
CA GLY A 328 -0.74 2.10 8.49
C GLY A 328 0.67 1.75 9.01
N GLU A 329 0.98 2.30 10.17
CA GLU A 329 2.31 2.19 10.81
C GLU A 329 2.84 0.75 10.87
N SER A 330 2.01 -0.21 11.33
CA SER A 330 2.48 -1.58 11.54
C SER A 330 2.67 -2.37 10.24
N LEU A 331 1.93 -2.05 9.17
CA LEU A 331 2.17 -2.65 7.86
C LEU A 331 3.50 -2.15 7.30
N ILE A 332 3.73 -0.84 7.31
CA ILE A 332 4.99 -0.23 6.84
C ILE A 332 6.17 -0.80 7.63
N ALA A 333 6.07 -0.83 8.96
CA ALA A 333 7.12 -1.36 9.82
C ALA A 333 7.42 -2.84 9.55
N SER A 334 6.39 -3.65 9.30
CA SER A 334 6.56 -5.08 9.00
C SER A 334 7.27 -5.34 7.68
N VAL A 335 6.96 -4.54 6.63
CA VAL A 335 7.66 -4.61 5.35
C VAL A 335 9.13 -4.19 5.51
N ILE A 336 9.39 -3.08 6.20
CA ILE A 336 10.77 -2.63 6.47
C ILE A 336 11.55 -3.69 7.27
N ALA A 337 10.94 -4.29 8.30
CA ALA A 337 11.57 -5.33 9.13
C ALA A 337 11.89 -6.62 8.36
N ASN A 338 11.29 -6.85 7.19
CA ASN A 338 11.61 -7.99 6.34
C ASN A 338 13.03 -7.89 5.75
N ASN A 339 13.66 -6.72 5.80
CA ASN A 339 15.03 -6.49 5.33
C ASN A 339 16.13 -6.88 6.34
N LYS A 340 15.80 -7.55 7.45
CA LYS A 340 16.76 -7.85 8.54
C LYS A 340 18.03 -8.58 8.10
N ASN A 341 17.95 -9.38 7.05
CA ASN A 341 19.09 -10.12 6.47
C ASN A 341 19.96 -9.27 5.53
N LEU A 342 19.55 -8.04 5.24
CA LEU A 342 20.28 -7.07 4.42
C LEU A 342 20.93 -5.96 5.27
N LEU A 343 20.80 -6.01 6.60
CA LEU A 343 21.38 -5.00 7.49
C LEU A 343 22.90 -5.03 7.47
N LYS A 344 23.51 -3.85 7.72
CA LYS A 344 24.96 -3.65 7.86
C LYS A 344 25.51 -4.39 9.06
#